data_07cd7d40222477291b9458915be1d1c2
#
_entry.id   07cd7d40222477291b9458915be1d1c2
#
_cell.length_a   1.000
_cell.length_b   1.000
_cell.length_c   1.000
_cell.angle_alpha   90.00
_cell.angle_beta   90.00
_cell.angle_gamma   90.00
#
_symmetry.space_group_name_H-M   'P 1'
#
loop_
_entity.id
_entity.type
_entity.pdbx_description
1 polymer ?
#
loop_
_entity_poly.entity_id
_entity_poly.type
_entity_poly.pdbx_seq_one_letter_code
_entity_poly.pdbx_strand_id
1 'polypeptide(L)'
;MTECVIRGERASSCTRPADVGACSPEYAIRYEDVSFSYKPGTLFMEGLSAAIPAGAVTSIVGPNGCGKSTLVKLAAGLLRPTAGRVEVAGHDTASLASRERAHLMAVLAQSSRVPPMTVAALVACGRHPHLGWGGRLGPDDRAAVEAAMERAGVACFRSHDLHQLSGGERQRAHVARTLAQDTDLIVLDEPTTYLDISACHDLMALVRDLNRREGKTVAMVIHDLDLALRYSDYLVVMQKGRVTAQGPTDEVLASGAVGDAFHMDICPHDRLSSMRDEAVAGARAETDRGYVLYPRRR
;
A
#
# COMPACT_ATOMS: atom_id res chain seq x y z
N MET A 1 41.70 33.01 -42.99
CA MET A 1 40.42 33.70 -43.27
C MET A 1 39.44 32.62 -43.64
N THR A 2 38.45 32.26 -42.96
CA THR A 2 37.47 32.89 -42.08
C THR A 2 36.73 31.74 -41.37
N GLU A 3 36.56 31.92 -40.08
CA GLU A 3 35.73 31.12 -39.20
C GLU A 3 34.30 30.91 -39.72
N CYS A 4 33.69 29.82 -39.40
CA CYS A 4 32.29 29.78 -39.03
C CYS A 4 32.03 28.68 -37.99
N VAL A 5 31.84 29.14 -36.78
CA VAL A 5 31.32 28.44 -35.61
C VAL A 5 29.84 28.24 -35.79
N ILE A 6 29.31 27.01 -35.60
CA ILE A 6 27.91 26.85 -35.24
C ILE A 6 27.82 25.95 -34.05
N ARG A 7 27.49 26.57 -32.92
CA ARG A 7 26.95 25.97 -31.72
C ARG A 7 25.59 25.35 -32.00
N GLY A 8 25.28 24.28 -31.33
CA GLY A 8 23.97 23.67 -31.32
C GLY A 8 23.81 22.65 -30.19
N GLU A 9 23.96 23.13 -28.93
CA GLU A 9 23.46 22.45 -27.76
C GLU A 9 21.95 22.33 -27.86
N ARG A 10 21.42 21.12 -27.78
CA ARG A 10 20.06 20.86 -27.28
C ARG A 10 20.11 19.74 -26.27
N ALA A 11 20.40 20.09 -25.04
CA ALA A 11 19.99 19.34 -23.89
C ALA A 11 18.45 19.38 -23.84
N SER A 12 17.79 18.29 -24.09
CA SER A 12 16.37 18.14 -23.75
C SER A 12 16.30 17.71 -22.31
N SER A 13 16.27 18.68 -21.42
CA SER A 13 15.88 18.52 -20.02
C SER A 13 14.43 18.09 -19.99
N CYS A 14 14.19 16.85 -19.59
CA CYS A 14 12.89 16.41 -19.10
C CYS A 14 12.69 17.10 -17.73
N THR A 15 12.12 18.31 -17.76
CA THR A 15 11.71 19.02 -16.56
C THR A 15 10.57 18.25 -15.92
N ARG A 16 10.80 17.73 -14.72
CA ARG A 16 9.75 17.53 -13.73
C ARG A 16 8.99 18.85 -13.61
N PRO A 17 7.68 18.87 -13.54
CA PRO A 17 6.96 20.08 -13.20
C PRO A 17 7.44 20.50 -11.80
N ALA A 18 8.27 21.53 -11.74
CA ALA A 18 8.76 22.13 -10.54
C ALA A 18 7.71 23.09 -9.98
N ASP A 19 7.68 23.15 -8.67
CA ASP A 19 7.14 24.22 -7.85
C ASP A 19 5.62 24.39 -7.79
N VAL A 20 4.99 23.48 -7.06
CA VAL A 20 3.94 23.88 -6.12
C VAL A 20 4.57 23.78 -4.74
N GLY A 21 4.68 24.90 -4.02
CA GLY A 21 5.27 25.02 -2.71
C GLY A 21 4.78 23.91 -1.77
N ALA A 22 5.66 22.98 -1.44
CA ALA A 22 5.35 21.77 -0.73
C ALA A 22 5.14 22.04 0.76
N CYS A 23 3.92 22.30 1.13
CA CYS A 23 3.42 21.75 2.38
C CYS A 23 3.06 20.28 2.05
N SER A 24 3.87 19.31 2.49
CA SER A 24 3.50 17.89 2.35
C SER A 24 2.11 17.74 2.95
N PRO A 25 1.10 17.21 2.24
CA PRO A 25 -0.23 17.10 2.78
C PRO A 25 -0.17 16.24 4.04
N GLU A 26 -0.81 16.69 5.11
CA GLU A 26 -0.88 15.96 6.38
C GLU A 26 -1.38 14.52 6.16
N TYR A 27 -2.22 14.33 5.13
CA TYR A 27 -2.80 13.05 4.75
C TYR A 27 -2.48 12.70 3.30
N ALA A 28 -2.04 11.47 3.09
CA ALA A 28 -1.81 10.92 1.76
C ALA A 28 -3.12 10.53 1.06
N ILE A 29 -4.12 10.05 1.83
CA ILE A 29 -5.48 9.79 1.35
C ILE A 29 -6.45 10.36 2.38
N ARG A 30 -7.50 11.05 1.89
CA ARG A 30 -8.58 11.56 2.72
C ARG A 30 -9.93 11.22 2.10
N TYR A 31 -10.82 10.69 2.92
CA TYR A 31 -12.21 10.43 2.56
C TYR A 31 -13.09 11.37 3.37
N GLU A 32 -13.98 12.12 2.72
CA GLU A 32 -14.88 13.09 3.37
C GLU A 32 -16.32 12.77 3.01
N ASP A 33 -17.07 12.34 4.02
CA ASP A 33 -18.51 12.03 3.94
C ASP A 33 -18.88 11.12 2.75
N VAL A 34 -18.00 10.14 2.47
CA VAL A 34 -18.11 9.28 1.31
C VAL A 34 -19.27 8.31 1.47
N SER A 35 -20.20 8.37 0.52
CA SER A 35 -21.25 7.35 0.34
C SER A 35 -21.03 6.61 -0.95
N PHE A 36 -21.28 5.31 -0.94
CA PHE A 36 -21.09 4.45 -2.11
C PHE A 36 -22.13 3.34 -2.17
N SER A 37 -22.53 3.00 -3.39
CA SER A 37 -23.47 1.91 -3.68
C SER A 37 -23.02 1.13 -4.90
N TYR A 38 -23.00 -0.21 -4.79
CA TYR A 38 -22.77 -1.10 -5.95
C TYR A 38 -24.01 -1.25 -6.84
N LYS A 39 -25.21 -1.05 -6.24
CA LYS A 39 -26.48 -1.16 -6.94
C LYS A 39 -27.35 0.04 -6.55
N PRO A 40 -28.08 0.65 -7.49
CA PRO A 40 -29.00 1.72 -7.18
C PRO A 40 -29.95 1.34 -6.03
N GLY A 41 -30.12 2.24 -5.07
CA GLY A 41 -31.05 2.07 -3.94
C GLY A 41 -30.52 1.25 -2.76
N THR A 42 -29.29 0.73 -2.81
CA THR A 42 -28.71 -0.02 -1.68
C THR A 42 -27.37 0.57 -1.30
N LEU A 43 -27.34 1.41 -0.27
CA LEU A 43 -26.10 1.99 0.24
C LEU A 43 -25.22 0.88 0.85
N PHE A 44 -23.96 0.85 0.42
CA PHE A 44 -22.94 -0.04 0.96
C PHE A 44 -22.04 0.69 1.98
N MET A 45 -21.75 1.97 1.72
CA MET A 45 -21.11 2.90 2.63
C MET A 45 -21.93 4.17 2.70
N GLU A 46 -22.05 4.78 3.88
CA GLU A 46 -22.83 5.98 4.12
C GLU A 46 -22.07 6.95 5.03
N GLY A 47 -21.73 8.15 4.51
CA GLY A 47 -21.08 9.20 5.25
C GLY A 47 -19.72 8.79 5.86
N LEU A 48 -18.96 7.94 5.16
CA LEU A 48 -17.68 7.46 5.66
C LEU A 48 -16.63 8.56 5.57
N SER A 49 -16.00 8.89 6.70
CA SER A 49 -14.83 9.76 6.76
C SER A 49 -13.65 9.00 7.34
N ALA A 50 -12.50 9.09 6.66
CA ALA A 50 -11.25 8.44 7.04
C ALA A 50 -10.06 9.20 6.50
N ALA A 51 -8.91 9.05 7.16
CA ALA A 51 -7.66 9.66 6.72
C ALA A 51 -6.50 8.67 6.87
N ILE A 52 -5.60 8.69 5.89
CA ILE A 52 -4.34 7.94 5.90
C ILE A 52 -3.22 8.97 5.96
N PRO A 53 -2.45 9.03 7.06
CA PRO A 53 -1.39 10.02 7.22
C PRO A 53 -0.26 9.80 6.20
N ALA A 54 0.35 10.90 5.77
CA ALA A 54 1.52 10.85 4.91
C ALA A 54 2.76 10.37 5.71
N GLY A 55 3.68 9.65 5.05
CA GLY A 55 4.92 9.18 5.65
C GLY A 55 4.76 8.06 6.69
N ALA A 56 3.59 7.43 6.78
CA ALA A 56 3.32 6.35 7.72
C ALA A 56 2.97 5.04 7.01
N VAL A 57 3.14 3.93 7.74
CA VAL A 57 2.58 2.62 7.38
C VAL A 57 1.21 2.50 8.03
N THR A 58 0.15 2.47 7.22
CA THR A 58 -1.24 2.36 7.68
C THR A 58 -1.83 1.02 7.30
N SER A 59 -2.40 0.28 8.26
CA SER A 59 -3.21 -0.90 7.97
C SER A 59 -4.69 -0.61 8.08
N ILE A 60 -5.44 -1.04 7.05
CA ILE A 60 -6.89 -1.05 7.03
C ILE A 60 -7.34 -2.46 7.42
N VAL A 61 -7.96 -2.58 8.58
CA VAL A 61 -8.39 -3.86 9.15
C VAL A 61 -9.90 -3.91 9.37
N GLY A 62 -10.46 -5.11 9.43
CA GLY A 62 -11.90 -5.31 9.67
C GLY A 62 -12.38 -6.64 9.11
N PRO A 63 -13.58 -7.10 9.48
CA PRO A 63 -14.17 -8.37 9.01
C PRO A 63 -14.29 -8.42 7.48
N ASN A 64 -14.44 -9.64 6.94
CA ASN A 64 -14.69 -9.82 5.51
C ASN A 64 -16.00 -9.13 5.09
N GLY A 65 -15.96 -8.47 3.92
CA GLY A 65 -17.14 -7.77 3.39
C GLY A 65 -17.42 -6.40 4.03
N CYS A 66 -16.61 -5.91 4.97
CA CYS A 66 -16.84 -4.61 5.61
C CYS A 66 -16.53 -3.40 4.72
N GLY A 67 -15.84 -3.58 3.56
CA GLY A 67 -15.62 -2.50 2.59
C GLY A 67 -14.16 -2.08 2.38
N LYS A 68 -13.18 -2.77 2.94
CA LYS A 68 -11.75 -2.43 2.83
C LYS A 68 -11.28 -2.24 1.37
N SER A 69 -11.49 -3.25 0.53
CA SER A 69 -11.12 -3.17 -0.90
C SER A 69 -11.95 -2.14 -1.67
N THR A 70 -13.17 -1.83 -1.20
CA THR A 70 -13.97 -0.73 -1.77
C THR A 70 -13.32 0.61 -1.48
N LEU A 71 -12.82 0.80 -0.26
CA LEU A 71 -12.10 2.00 0.14
C LEU A 71 -10.85 2.20 -0.75
N VAL A 72 -10.06 1.14 -0.95
CA VAL A 72 -8.90 1.16 -1.87
C VAL A 72 -9.31 1.51 -3.30
N LYS A 73 -10.38 0.91 -3.81
CA LYS A 73 -10.87 1.19 -5.18
C LYS A 73 -11.38 2.61 -5.37
N LEU A 74 -11.99 3.19 -4.34
CA LEU A 74 -12.40 4.60 -4.34
C LEU A 74 -11.18 5.54 -4.40
N ALA A 75 -10.14 5.30 -3.57
CA ALA A 75 -8.89 6.06 -3.64
C ALA A 75 -8.21 5.92 -5.00
N ALA A 76 -8.18 4.72 -5.57
CA ALA A 76 -7.63 4.45 -6.90
C ALA A 76 -8.45 5.09 -8.05
N GLY A 77 -9.63 5.66 -7.76
CA GLY A 77 -10.55 6.17 -8.77
C GLY A 77 -11.10 5.09 -9.71
N LEU A 78 -11.05 3.82 -9.28
CA LEU A 78 -11.68 2.67 -9.97
C LEU A 78 -13.18 2.62 -9.68
N LEU A 79 -13.60 3.20 -8.56
CA LEU A 79 -14.99 3.42 -8.20
C LEU A 79 -15.18 4.93 -7.96
N ARG A 80 -16.40 5.40 -8.19
CA ARG A 80 -16.78 6.80 -7.91
C ARG A 80 -17.73 6.82 -6.72
N PRO A 81 -17.52 7.69 -5.74
CA PRO A 81 -18.48 7.86 -4.67
C PRO A 81 -19.82 8.39 -5.21
N THR A 82 -20.93 8.02 -4.56
CA THR A 82 -22.26 8.57 -4.87
C THR A 82 -22.49 9.92 -4.18
N ALA A 83 -21.78 10.15 -3.07
CA ALA A 83 -21.73 11.43 -2.36
C ALA A 83 -20.39 11.55 -1.62
N GLY A 84 -20.01 12.76 -1.23
CA GLY A 84 -18.72 13.04 -0.61
C GLY A 84 -17.58 13.09 -1.61
N ARG A 85 -16.34 13.14 -1.12
CA ARG A 85 -15.15 13.20 -1.97
C ARG A 85 -14.01 12.37 -1.42
N VAL A 86 -13.08 11.99 -2.32
CA VAL A 86 -11.86 11.28 -1.99
C VAL A 86 -10.68 12.06 -2.55
N GLU A 87 -9.76 12.42 -1.68
CA GLU A 87 -8.53 13.12 -2.05
C GLU A 87 -7.33 12.20 -1.92
N VAL A 88 -6.40 12.30 -2.87
CA VAL A 88 -5.09 11.63 -2.87
C VAL A 88 -4.02 12.69 -3.06
N ALA A 89 -3.08 12.78 -2.13
CA ALA A 89 -2.03 13.80 -2.12
C ALA A 89 -2.60 15.23 -2.29
N GLY A 90 -3.76 15.53 -1.68
CA GLY A 90 -4.44 16.83 -1.75
C GLY A 90 -5.24 17.08 -3.02
N HIS A 91 -5.34 16.11 -3.93
CA HIS A 91 -6.11 16.23 -5.17
C HIS A 91 -7.38 15.37 -5.14
N ASP A 92 -8.52 15.93 -5.54
CA ASP A 92 -9.75 15.14 -5.70
C ASP A 92 -9.57 14.10 -6.79
N THR A 93 -9.74 12.82 -6.45
CA THR A 93 -9.56 11.70 -7.38
C THR A 93 -10.53 11.74 -8.56
N ALA A 94 -11.68 12.37 -8.42
CA ALA A 94 -12.67 12.52 -9.49
C ALA A 94 -12.21 13.50 -10.58
N SER A 95 -11.36 14.49 -10.24
CA SER A 95 -10.82 15.50 -11.15
C SER A 95 -9.57 15.05 -11.91
N LEU A 96 -8.86 14.04 -11.40
CA LEU A 96 -7.60 13.57 -11.96
C LEU A 96 -7.81 12.60 -13.14
N ALA A 97 -7.03 12.76 -14.20
CA ALA A 97 -6.91 11.73 -15.22
C ALA A 97 -6.23 10.46 -14.68
N SER A 98 -6.48 9.30 -15.28
CA SER A 98 -5.93 8.02 -14.80
C SER A 98 -4.39 8.04 -14.72
N ARG A 99 -3.73 8.72 -15.66
CA ARG A 99 -2.27 8.84 -15.67
C ARG A 99 -1.75 9.72 -14.54
N GLU A 100 -2.42 10.81 -14.23
CA GLU A 100 -2.07 11.71 -13.11
C GLU A 100 -2.19 10.97 -11.79
N ARG A 101 -3.30 10.23 -11.57
CA ARG A 101 -3.44 9.37 -10.39
C ARG A 101 -2.33 8.33 -10.28
N ALA A 102 -1.93 7.73 -11.42
CA ALA A 102 -0.87 6.74 -11.43
C ALA A 102 0.53 7.33 -11.17
N HIS A 103 0.73 8.63 -11.27
CA HIS A 103 1.95 9.29 -10.80
C HIS A 103 1.92 9.59 -9.29
N LEU A 104 0.74 9.72 -8.70
CA LEU A 104 0.58 9.99 -7.27
C LEU A 104 0.57 8.71 -6.43
N MET A 105 0.00 7.62 -6.96
CA MET A 105 -0.25 6.42 -6.18
C MET A 105 -0.07 5.14 -7.00
N ALA A 106 0.72 4.21 -6.48
CA ALA A 106 0.81 2.84 -7.00
C ALA A 106 -0.14 1.92 -6.23
N VAL A 107 -0.86 1.07 -6.95
CA VAL A 107 -1.85 0.17 -6.34
C VAL A 107 -1.58 -1.28 -6.71
N LEU A 108 -1.38 -2.12 -5.71
CA LEU A 108 -1.50 -3.56 -5.82
C LEU A 108 -2.96 -3.94 -5.56
N ALA A 109 -3.72 -4.13 -6.62
CA ALA A 109 -5.10 -4.61 -6.50
C ALA A 109 -5.14 -6.14 -6.39
N GLN A 110 -6.10 -6.65 -5.65
CA GLN A 110 -6.38 -8.08 -5.62
C GLN A 110 -6.73 -8.56 -7.04
N SER A 111 -5.91 -9.45 -7.60
CA SER A 111 -6.07 -9.96 -8.97
C SER A 111 -6.17 -11.47 -8.97
N SER A 112 -7.21 -12.00 -9.61
CA SER A 112 -7.39 -13.42 -9.83
C SER A 112 -6.89 -13.91 -11.20
N ARG A 113 -6.62 -13.00 -12.13
CA ARG A 113 -6.19 -13.34 -13.50
C ARG A 113 -4.68 -13.26 -13.64
N VAL A 114 -4.09 -14.33 -14.17
CA VAL A 114 -2.67 -14.40 -14.50
C VAL A 114 -2.52 -14.17 -16.00
N PRO A 115 -1.94 -13.05 -16.44
CA PRO A 115 -1.72 -12.82 -17.86
C PRO A 115 -0.58 -13.71 -18.40
N PRO A 116 -0.63 -14.15 -19.66
CA PRO A 116 0.45 -14.93 -20.28
C PRO A 116 1.61 -14.00 -20.65
N MET A 117 2.49 -13.72 -19.69
CA MET A 117 3.66 -12.86 -19.87
C MET A 117 4.74 -13.22 -18.87
N THR A 118 5.97 -12.78 -19.15
CA THR A 118 7.11 -12.98 -18.25
C THR A 118 7.05 -12.03 -17.04
N VAL A 119 7.80 -12.40 -15.97
CA VAL A 119 7.96 -11.53 -14.79
C VAL A 119 8.47 -10.15 -15.19
N ALA A 120 9.53 -10.09 -16.02
CA ALA A 120 10.08 -8.82 -16.49
C ALA A 120 9.04 -7.97 -17.24
N ALA A 121 8.20 -8.58 -18.08
CA ALA A 121 7.14 -7.90 -18.79
C ALA A 121 6.06 -7.36 -17.84
N LEU A 122 5.68 -8.15 -16.82
CA LEU A 122 4.74 -7.70 -15.78
C LEU A 122 5.30 -6.49 -15.03
N VAL A 123 6.54 -6.57 -14.56
CA VAL A 123 7.16 -5.49 -13.78
C VAL A 123 7.31 -4.24 -14.63
N ALA A 124 7.67 -4.38 -15.90
CA ALA A 124 7.75 -3.28 -16.85
C ALA A 124 6.41 -2.54 -17.05
N CYS A 125 5.27 -3.22 -16.88
CA CYS A 125 3.96 -2.56 -16.88
C CYS A 125 3.83 -1.48 -15.78
N GLY A 126 4.58 -1.59 -14.69
CA GLY A 126 4.63 -0.56 -13.65
C GLY A 126 5.14 0.78 -14.16
N ARG A 127 5.98 0.78 -15.20
CA ARG A 127 6.51 2.01 -15.82
C ARG A 127 5.55 2.70 -16.77
N HIS A 128 4.40 2.08 -17.08
CA HIS A 128 3.45 2.61 -18.08
C HIS A 128 3.07 4.10 -17.85
N PRO A 129 2.84 4.60 -16.63
CA PRO A 129 2.56 6.01 -16.40
C PRO A 129 3.69 6.96 -16.85
N HIS A 130 4.94 6.51 -16.81
CA HIS A 130 6.14 7.29 -17.14
C HIS A 130 6.47 7.27 -18.64
N LEU A 131 5.91 6.31 -19.41
CA LEU A 131 6.24 6.17 -20.82
C LEU A 131 5.65 7.31 -21.66
N GLY A 132 6.48 7.86 -22.54
CA GLY A 132 6.05 8.85 -23.55
C GLY A 132 5.26 8.23 -24.70
N TRP A 133 4.99 9.04 -25.71
CA TRP A 133 4.42 8.60 -27.00
C TRP A 133 5.32 7.52 -27.61
N GLY A 134 4.77 6.33 -27.85
CA GLY A 134 5.50 5.18 -28.41
C GLY A 134 5.76 4.05 -27.42
N GLY A 135 5.51 4.23 -26.12
CA GLY A 135 5.49 3.16 -25.12
C GLY A 135 6.79 2.38 -24.90
N ARG A 136 7.95 2.93 -25.32
CA ARG A 136 9.26 2.26 -25.20
C ARG A 136 9.94 2.62 -23.87
N LEU A 137 10.44 1.59 -23.18
CA LEU A 137 11.24 1.76 -21.97
C LEU A 137 12.58 2.42 -22.29
N GLY A 138 12.87 3.55 -21.62
CA GLY A 138 14.18 4.18 -21.60
C GLY A 138 15.19 3.42 -20.73
N PRO A 139 16.45 3.91 -20.67
CA PRO A 139 17.44 3.33 -19.75
C PRO A 139 17.02 3.41 -18.29
N ASP A 140 16.47 4.53 -17.85
CA ASP A 140 16.02 4.76 -16.48
C ASP A 140 14.85 3.85 -16.10
N ASP A 141 13.92 3.63 -17.04
CA ASP A 141 12.79 2.71 -16.82
C ASP A 141 13.29 1.26 -16.67
N ARG A 142 14.30 0.85 -17.44
CA ARG A 142 14.88 -0.49 -17.31
C ARG A 142 15.58 -0.64 -15.97
N ALA A 143 16.34 0.36 -15.55
CA ALA A 143 16.98 0.36 -14.24
C ALA A 143 15.96 0.28 -13.10
N ALA A 144 14.85 1.03 -13.18
CA ALA A 144 13.77 0.95 -12.21
C ALA A 144 13.09 -0.43 -12.17
N VAL A 145 12.90 -1.07 -13.32
CA VAL A 145 12.36 -2.43 -13.42
C VAL A 145 13.30 -3.46 -12.77
N GLU A 146 14.61 -3.39 -13.04
CA GLU A 146 15.59 -4.29 -12.42
C GLU A 146 15.63 -4.09 -10.89
N ALA A 147 15.75 -2.86 -10.43
CA ALA A 147 15.76 -2.56 -9.01
C ALA A 147 14.48 -3.04 -8.30
N ALA A 148 13.32 -2.90 -8.92
CA ALA A 148 12.06 -3.38 -8.38
C ALA A 148 12.02 -4.92 -8.28
N MET A 149 12.54 -5.62 -9.29
CA MET A 149 12.64 -7.08 -9.27
C MET A 149 13.61 -7.59 -8.19
N GLU A 150 14.75 -6.93 -8.02
CA GLU A 150 15.73 -7.26 -6.98
C GLU A 150 15.12 -7.07 -5.59
N ARG A 151 14.47 -5.92 -5.34
CA ARG A 151 13.85 -5.59 -4.05
C ARG A 151 12.74 -6.55 -3.66
N ALA A 152 11.95 -7.01 -4.62
CA ALA A 152 10.89 -7.99 -4.39
C ALA A 152 11.40 -9.45 -4.41
N GLY A 153 12.70 -9.68 -4.62
CA GLY A 153 13.30 -11.02 -4.64
C GLY A 153 12.84 -11.89 -5.81
N VAL A 154 12.54 -11.29 -6.98
CA VAL A 154 12.04 -12.00 -8.17
C VAL A 154 12.93 -11.86 -9.39
N ALA A 155 14.13 -11.30 -9.25
CA ALA A 155 15.07 -11.09 -10.35
C ALA A 155 15.50 -12.42 -11.01
N CYS A 156 15.65 -13.51 -10.25
CA CYS A 156 15.97 -14.83 -10.77
C CYS A 156 14.86 -15.42 -11.67
N PHE A 157 13.62 -14.94 -11.54
CA PHE A 157 12.47 -15.39 -12.33
C PHE A 157 12.16 -14.47 -13.52
N ARG A 158 13.02 -13.52 -13.87
CA ARG A 158 12.75 -12.47 -14.87
C ARG A 158 12.20 -12.96 -16.21
N SER A 159 12.70 -14.10 -16.70
CA SER A 159 12.30 -14.72 -17.98
C SER A 159 11.23 -15.79 -17.85
N HIS A 160 10.81 -16.15 -16.63
CA HIS A 160 9.78 -17.15 -16.41
C HIS A 160 8.40 -16.56 -16.73
N ASP A 161 7.53 -17.41 -17.30
CA ASP A 161 6.12 -17.08 -17.46
C ASP A 161 5.44 -17.08 -16.07
N LEU A 162 4.51 -16.14 -15.85
CA LEU A 162 3.79 -16.02 -14.58
C LEU A 162 2.99 -17.27 -14.20
N HIS A 163 2.59 -18.09 -15.19
CA HIS A 163 1.91 -19.36 -14.94
C HIS A 163 2.84 -20.45 -14.35
N GLN A 164 4.16 -20.30 -14.53
CA GLN A 164 5.16 -21.23 -14.01
C GLN A 164 5.52 -20.96 -12.54
N LEU A 165 5.10 -19.80 -12.01
CA LEU A 165 5.41 -19.38 -10.66
C LEU A 165 4.42 -19.94 -9.64
N SER A 166 4.93 -20.22 -8.43
CA SER A 166 4.08 -20.44 -7.25
C SER A 166 3.22 -19.20 -6.95
N GLY A 167 2.19 -19.37 -6.13
CA GLY A 167 1.33 -18.25 -5.71
C GLY A 167 2.13 -17.11 -5.05
N GLY A 168 3.08 -17.46 -4.18
CA GLY A 168 3.93 -16.49 -3.48
C GLY A 168 4.91 -15.76 -4.39
N GLU A 169 5.59 -16.48 -5.31
CA GLU A 169 6.49 -15.85 -6.29
C GLU A 169 5.74 -14.90 -7.21
N ARG A 170 4.54 -15.29 -7.65
CA ARG A 170 3.67 -14.45 -8.45
C ARG A 170 3.21 -13.20 -7.69
N GLN A 171 2.86 -13.34 -6.42
CA GLN A 171 2.51 -12.20 -5.56
C GLN A 171 3.68 -11.22 -5.43
N ARG A 172 4.91 -11.71 -5.21
CA ARG A 172 6.12 -10.87 -5.20
C ARG A 172 6.37 -10.19 -6.56
N ALA A 173 6.09 -10.86 -7.69
CA ALA A 173 6.18 -10.22 -9.00
C ALA A 173 5.17 -9.06 -9.16
N HIS A 174 3.97 -9.19 -8.62
CA HIS A 174 3.00 -8.09 -8.58
C HIS A 174 3.43 -6.94 -7.65
N VAL A 175 4.06 -7.25 -6.51
CA VAL A 175 4.69 -6.23 -5.65
C VAL A 175 5.80 -5.52 -6.43
N ALA A 176 6.69 -6.24 -7.13
CA ALA A 176 7.73 -5.65 -7.96
C ALA A 176 7.14 -4.68 -9.01
N ARG A 177 6.04 -5.06 -9.67
CA ARG A 177 5.34 -4.17 -10.61
C ARG A 177 4.90 -2.87 -9.93
N THR A 178 4.37 -2.96 -8.72
CA THR A 178 3.92 -1.80 -7.95
C THR A 178 5.09 -0.90 -7.56
N LEU A 179 6.22 -1.50 -7.14
CA LEU A 179 7.45 -0.75 -6.83
C LEU A 179 8.06 -0.07 -8.06
N ALA A 180 8.01 -0.73 -9.23
CA ALA A 180 8.53 -0.17 -10.47
C ALA A 180 7.78 1.10 -10.92
N GLN A 181 6.58 1.35 -10.41
CA GLN A 181 5.82 2.57 -10.68
C GLN A 181 6.43 3.80 -10.00
N ASP A 182 7.22 3.61 -8.92
CA ASP A 182 8.01 4.63 -8.22
C ASP A 182 7.21 5.88 -7.81
N THR A 183 6.21 5.66 -6.97
CA THR A 183 5.37 6.71 -6.38
C THR A 183 5.67 6.89 -4.88
N ASP A 184 5.29 8.03 -4.32
CA ASP A 184 5.44 8.31 -2.88
C ASP A 184 4.37 7.61 -2.04
N LEU A 185 3.23 7.30 -2.65
CA LEU A 185 2.14 6.55 -2.01
C LEU A 185 1.98 5.17 -2.67
N ILE A 186 2.03 4.13 -1.85
CA ILE A 186 1.84 2.73 -2.24
C ILE A 186 0.62 2.18 -1.50
N VAL A 187 -0.33 1.63 -2.24
CA VAL A 187 -1.52 0.98 -1.67
C VAL A 187 -1.52 -0.50 -2.02
N LEU A 188 -1.58 -1.36 -1.01
CA LEU A 188 -1.52 -2.81 -1.15
C LEU A 188 -2.83 -3.43 -0.68
N ASP A 189 -3.60 -4.03 -1.58
CA ASP A 189 -4.84 -4.76 -1.24
C ASP A 189 -4.53 -6.24 -1.07
N GLU A 190 -4.50 -6.72 0.18
CA GLU A 190 -4.19 -8.09 0.59
C GLU A 190 -2.85 -8.62 0.05
N PRO A 191 -1.73 -7.93 0.31
CA PRO A 191 -0.44 -8.31 -0.28
C PRO A 191 0.14 -9.61 0.25
N THR A 192 -0.32 -10.11 1.39
CA THR A 192 0.15 -11.33 2.05
C THR A 192 -0.60 -12.60 1.61
N THR A 193 -1.63 -12.46 0.77
CA THR A 193 -2.38 -13.61 0.24
C THR A 193 -1.46 -14.52 -0.59
N TYR A 194 -1.52 -15.82 -0.37
CA TYR A 194 -0.69 -16.87 -0.99
C TYR A 194 0.78 -16.91 -0.54
N LEU A 195 1.20 -16.07 0.42
CA LEU A 195 2.54 -16.12 1.01
C LEU A 195 2.54 -17.07 2.22
N ASP A 196 3.65 -17.77 2.42
CA ASP A 196 3.93 -18.44 3.68
C ASP A 196 4.34 -17.42 4.78
N ILE A 197 4.46 -17.87 6.01
CA ILE A 197 4.75 -17.01 7.17
C ILE A 197 6.07 -16.24 6.95
N SER A 198 7.13 -16.90 6.48
CA SER A 198 8.43 -16.26 6.24
C SER A 198 8.31 -15.17 5.18
N ALA A 199 7.68 -15.49 4.04
CA ALA A 199 7.49 -14.55 2.94
C ALA A 199 6.57 -13.36 3.34
N CYS A 200 5.61 -13.57 4.25
CA CYS A 200 4.82 -12.47 4.82
C CYS A 200 5.73 -11.50 5.60
N HIS A 201 6.60 -12.01 6.47
CA HIS A 201 7.52 -11.17 7.24
C HIS A 201 8.54 -10.47 6.34
N ASP A 202 9.07 -11.13 5.30
CA ASP A 202 9.96 -10.52 4.32
C ASP A 202 9.29 -9.35 3.59
N LEU A 203 8.02 -9.52 3.18
CA LEU A 203 7.25 -8.46 2.57
C LEU A 203 7.01 -7.29 3.53
N MET A 204 6.70 -7.58 4.79
CA MET A 204 6.48 -6.53 5.79
C MET A 204 7.79 -5.80 6.14
N ALA A 205 8.94 -6.49 6.13
CA ALA A 205 10.24 -5.86 6.27
C ALA A 205 10.53 -4.92 5.07
N LEU A 206 10.23 -5.34 3.84
CA LEU A 206 10.32 -4.49 2.66
C LEU A 206 9.43 -3.24 2.79
N VAL A 207 8.18 -3.39 3.24
CA VAL A 207 7.27 -2.26 3.48
C VAL A 207 7.86 -1.27 4.50
N ARG A 208 8.43 -1.79 5.59
CA ARG A 208 9.09 -0.96 6.61
C ARG A 208 10.32 -0.23 6.03
N ASP A 209 11.12 -0.88 5.23
CA ASP A 209 12.28 -0.28 4.57
C ASP A 209 11.88 0.85 3.61
N LEU A 210 10.82 0.65 2.81
CA LEU A 210 10.24 1.67 1.94
C LEU A 210 9.80 2.91 2.73
N ASN A 211 9.19 2.69 3.87
CA ASN A 211 8.75 3.79 4.73
C ASN A 211 9.93 4.45 5.45
N ARG A 212 10.75 3.69 6.20
CA ARG A 212 11.77 4.24 7.09
C ARG A 212 12.97 4.82 6.36
N ARG A 213 13.39 4.22 5.23
CA ARG A 213 14.59 4.65 4.48
C ARG A 213 14.25 5.60 3.34
N GLU A 214 13.06 5.46 2.74
CA GLU A 214 12.69 6.26 1.55
C GLU A 214 11.55 7.25 1.82
N GLY A 215 11.00 7.26 3.03
CA GLY A 215 9.92 8.18 3.42
C GLY A 215 8.59 7.91 2.70
N LYS A 216 8.44 6.75 2.04
CA LYS A 216 7.21 6.44 1.31
C LYS A 216 6.04 6.19 2.27
N THR A 217 4.86 6.61 1.87
CA THR A 217 3.61 6.27 2.54
C THR A 217 3.13 4.93 2.05
N VAL A 218 2.77 4.01 2.97
CA VAL A 218 2.21 2.72 2.60
C VAL A 218 0.88 2.50 3.30
N ALA A 219 -0.18 2.27 2.52
CA ALA A 219 -1.49 1.87 3.03
C ALA A 219 -1.76 0.41 2.63
N MET A 220 -2.19 -0.42 3.57
CA MET A 220 -2.39 -1.84 3.31
C MET A 220 -3.74 -2.31 3.83
N VAL A 221 -4.42 -3.14 3.04
CA VAL A 221 -5.51 -3.99 3.54
C VAL A 221 -4.88 -5.30 3.99
N ILE A 222 -4.98 -5.64 5.25
CA ILE A 222 -4.42 -6.87 5.82
C ILE A 222 -5.51 -7.60 6.62
N HIS A 223 -5.54 -8.94 6.46
CA HIS A 223 -6.42 -9.82 7.24
C HIS A 223 -5.76 -10.33 8.51
N ASP A 224 -4.44 -10.49 8.49
CA ASP A 224 -3.67 -10.93 9.63
C ASP A 224 -3.47 -9.75 10.59
N LEU A 225 -4.13 -9.84 11.75
CA LEU A 225 -4.07 -8.80 12.78
C LEU A 225 -2.68 -8.71 13.42
N ASP A 226 -1.97 -9.83 13.61
CA ASP A 226 -0.63 -9.79 14.20
C ASP A 226 0.32 -8.99 13.31
N LEU A 227 0.30 -9.23 11.99
CA LEU A 227 1.07 -8.44 11.03
C LEU A 227 0.65 -6.96 11.03
N ALA A 228 -0.66 -6.68 11.03
CA ALA A 228 -1.15 -5.31 11.05
C ALA A 228 -0.67 -4.56 12.28
N LEU A 229 -0.80 -5.16 13.48
CA LEU A 229 -0.43 -4.55 14.75
C LEU A 229 1.08 -4.37 14.91
N ARG A 230 1.87 -5.33 14.40
CA ARG A 230 3.32 -5.34 14.51
C ARG A 230 4.01 -4.34 13.58
N TYR A 231 3.47 -4.16 12.37
CA TYR A 231 4.17 -3.43 11.31
C TYR A 231 3.57 -2.06 10.98
N SER A 232 2.40 -1.69 11.55
CA SER A 232 1.76 -0.42 11.22
C SER A 232 1.96 0.65 12.29
N ASP A 233 2.14 1.87 11.83
CA ASP A 233 2.17 3.07 12.67
C ASP A 233 0.74 3.55 12.96
N TYR A 234 -0.18 3.33 12.02
CA TYR A 234 -1.55 3.83 12.04
C TYR A 234 -2.55 2.73 11.63
N LEU A 235 -3.70 2.69 12.28
CA LEU A 235 -4.78 1.74 11.97
C LEU A 235 -6.05 2.46 11.54
N VAL A 236 -6.75 1.86 10.58
CA VAL A 236 -8.13 2.19 10.23
C VAL A 236 -8.97 0.93 10.41
N VAL A 237 -9.86 0.94 11.39
CA VAL A 237 -10.74 -0.20 11.70
C VAL A 237 -12.08 0.00 11.03
N MET A 238 -12.48 -0.96 10.19
CA MET A 238 -13.74 -0.90 9.43
C MET A 238 -14.71 -2.00 9.87
N GLN A 239 -15.99 -1.62 9.98
CA GLN A 239 -17.08 -2.56 10.22
C GLN A 239 -18.33 -2.11 9.47
N LYS A 240 -18.97 -3.00 8.71
CA LYS A 240 -20.26 -2.76 8.03
C LYS A 240 -20.30 -1.45 7.22
N GLY A 241 -19.27 -1.19 6.41
CA GLY A 241 -19.18 0.00 5.56
C GLY A 241 -18.84 1.31 6.27
N ARG A 242 -18.46 1.26 7.54
CA ARG A 242 -18.09 2.43 8.35
C ARG A 242 -16.71 2.26 8.97
N VAL A 243 -16.04 3.37 9.25
CA VAL A 243 -14.83 3.40 10.09
C VAL A 243 -15.29 3.51 11.55
N THR A 244 -14.92 2.52 12.36
CA THR A 244 -15.27 2.48 13.79
C THR A 244 -14.19 3.09 14.68
N ALA A 245 -12.93 3.04 14.23
CA ALA A 245 -11.80 3.71 14.85
C ALA A 245 -10.70 3.96 13.83
N GLN A 246 -9.94 5.02 14.02
CA GLN A 246 -8.70 5.29 13.29
C GLN A 246 -7.77 6.11 14.17
N GLY A 247 -6.46 5.89 14.03
CA GLY A 247 -5.45 6.57 14.85
C GLY A 247 -4.13 5.82 14.89
N PRO A 248 -3.16 6.31 15.66
CA PRO A 248 -1.97 5.58 16.00
C PRO A 248 -2.31 4.18 16.53
N THR A 249 -1.52 3.19 16.13
CA THR A 249 -1.82 1.77 16.42
C THR A 249 -2.08 1.52 17.92
N ASP A 250 -1.26 2.11 18.79
CA ASP A 250 -1.37 1.90 20.25
C ASP A 250 -2.66 2.51 20.82
N GLU A 251 -3.10 3.67 20.31
CA GLU A 251 -4.34 4.35 20.74
C GLU A 251 -5.58 3.56 20.31
N VAL A 252 -5.58 3.08 19.05
CA VAL A 252 -6.68 2.27 18.51
C VAL A 252 -6.80 0.93 19.24
N LEU A 253 -5.67 0.32 19.62
CA LEU A 253 -5.65 -0.88 20.46
C LEU A 253 -6.21 -0.59 21.85
N ALA A 254 -5.76 0.49 22.49
CA ALA A 254 -6.21 0.86 23.84
C ALA A 254 -7.72 1.17 23.89
N SER A 255 -8.31 1.65 22.77
CA SER A 255 -9.75 1.90 22.67
C SER A 255 -10.62 0.63 22.69
N GLY A 256 -10.02 -0.56 22.44
CA GLY A 256 -10.74 -1.82 22.31
C GLY A 256 -11.46 -2.03 20.97
N ALA A 257 -11.44 -1.04 20.06
CA ALA A 257 -12.19 -1.06 18.81
C ALA A 257 -11.81 -2.25 17.89
N VAL A 258 -10.53 -2.66 17.89
CA VAL A 258 -10.09 -3.84 17.14
C VAL A 258 -10.72 -5.10 17.70
N GLY A 259 -10.67 -5.26 19.04
CA GLY A 259 -11.28 -6.39 19.72
C GLY A 259 -12.79 -6.50 19.47
N ASP A 260 -13.48 -5.36 19.47
CA ASP A 260 -14.93 -5.30 19.18
C ASP A 260 -15.24 -5.66 17.72
N ALA A 261 -14.43 -5.18 16.78
CA ALA A 261 -14.63 -5.46 15.36
C ALA A 261 -14.46 -6.95 15.01
N PHE A 262 -13.54 -7.65 15.70
CA PHE A 262 -13.22 -9.05 15.43
C PHE A 262 -13.79 -10.03 16.48
N HIS A 263 -14.47 -9.52 17.51
CA HIS A 263 -14.95 -10.32 18.66
C HIS A 263 -13.83 -11.09 19.37
N MET A 264 -12.68 -10.43 19.54
CA MET A 264 -11.47 -10.98 20.14
C MET A 264 -10.99 -10.10 21.28
N ASP A 265 -10.30 -10.70 22.23
CA ASP A 265 -9.53 -9.96 23.25
C ASP A 265 -8.06 -9.92 22.78
N ILE A 266 -7.44 -8.75 22.84
CA ILE A 266 -6.09 -8.49 22.38
C ILE A 266 -5.25 -8.10 23.60
N CYS A 267 -4.25 -8.90 23.93
CA CYS A 267 -3.34 -8.64 25.04
C CYS A 267 -1.92 -8.42 24.52
N PRO A 268 -1.23 -7.34 24.92
CA PRO A 268 0.20 -7.20 24.66
C PRO A 268 0.99 -8.34 25.30
N HIS A 269 2.02 -8.84 24.61
CA HIS A 269 2.82 -10.00 25.06
C HIS A 269 3.54 -9.77 26.39
N ASP A 270 3.92 -8.55 26.70
CA ASP A 270 4.58 -8.15 27.95
C ASP A 270 3.67 -8.28 29.19
N ARG A 271 2.35 -8.25 29.04
CA ARG A 271 1.41 -8.59 30.12
C ARG A 271 1.30 -10.09 30.40
N LEU A 272 1.68 -10.94 29.46
CA LEU A 272 1.70 -12.40 29.66
C LEU A 272 2.96 -12.85 30.42
N SER A 273 4.08 -12.14 30.28
CA SER A 273 5.31 -12.41 31.04
C SER A 273 5.15 -12.14 32.55
N SER A 274 4.25 -11.26 32.95
CA SER A 274 3.90 -11.05 34.36
C SER A 274 2.98 -12.13 34.93
N MET A 275 2.43 -13.03 34.11
CA MET A 275 1.63 -14.20 34.51
C MET A 275 2.40 -15.52 34.44
N ARG A 276 3.59 -15.55 33.90
CA ARG A 276 4.49 -16.73 33.84
C ARG A 276 5.91 -16.33 34.24
N ASP A 277 6.21 -16.64 35.48
CA ASP A 277 7.52 -16.88 36.07
C ASP A 277 8.78 -16.12 35.62
N GLU A 278 9.40 -15.52 36.59
CA GLU A 278 10.73 -15.06 36.92
C GLU A 278 11.97 -15.71 36.24
N ALA A 279 11.88 -16.32 35.11
CA ALA A 279 13.03 -17.02 34.55
C ALA A 279 13.22 -16.78 33.05
N VAL A 280 13.56 -15.57 32.61
CA VAL A 280 14.55 -15.30 31.52
C VAL A 280 14.85 -13.79 31.49
N ALA A 281 15.85 -13.39 32.25
CA ALA A 281 16.48 -12.10 32.11
C ALA A 281 17.46 -12.16 30.90
N GLY A 282 17.33 -11.27 29.98
CA GLY A 282 18.40 -10.91 29.05
C GLY A 282 18.11 -11.15 27.58
N ALA A 283 17.36 -10.27 26.95
CA ALA A 283 17.59 -9.75 25.61
C ALA A 283 16.53 -8.69 25.32
N ARG A 284 16.87 -7.43 25.53
CA ARG A 284 16.10 -6.31 25.00
C ARG A 284 16.44 -6.20 23.50
N ALA A 285 15.59 -6.76 22.65
CA ALA A 285 15.50 -6.39 21.25
C ALA A 285 14.51 -5.26 21.12
N GLU A 286 14.95 -4.14 20.56
CA GLU A 286 14.12 -2.98 20.24
C GLU A 286 12.94 -3.40 19.38
N THR A 287 11.74 -3.07 19.85
CA THR A 287 10.46 -3.02 19.12
C THR A 287 9.95 -4.28 18.43
N ASP A 288 9.87 -5.39 19.11
CA ASP A 288 8.97 -6.47 18.70
C ASP A 288 7.65 -6.34 19.48
N ARG A 289 6.65 -5.67 18.87
CA ARG A 289 5.29 -5.56 19.39
C ARG A 289 4.61 -6.91 19.21
N GLY A 290 4.78 -7.84 20.15
CA GLY A 290 4.05 -9.10 20.17
C GLY A 290 2.69 -8.92 20.80
N TYR A 291 1.64 -9.43 20.15
CA TYR A 291 0.29 -9.47 20.69
C TYR A 291 -0.22 -10.90 20.70
N VAL A 292 -1.09 -11.23 21.65
CA VAL A 292 -1.79 -12.51 21.69
C VAL A 292 -3.28 -12.25 21.55
N LEU A 293 -3.88 -12.94 20.58
CA LEU A 293 -5.27 -12.81 20.21
C LEU A 293 -6.07 -13.97 20.80
N TYR A 294 -7.12 -13.69 21.56
CA TYR A 294 -8.01 -14.67 22.14
C TYR A 294 -9.45 -14.45 21.66
N PRO A 295 -10.19 -15.52 21.25
CA PRO A 295 -11.61 -15.38 21.00
C PRO A 295 -12.33 -15.01 22.30
N ARG A 296 -13.22 -14.03 22.28
CA ARG A 296 -14.09 -13.71 23.43
C ARG A 296 -14.94 -14.94 23.75
N ARG A 297 -14.92 -15.40 24.99
CA ARG A 297 -15.85 -16.41 25.47
C ARG A 297 -17.26 -15.82 25.39
N ARG A 298 -18.18 -16.55 24.73
CA ARG A 298 -19.59 -16.18 24.66
C ARG A 298 -20.24 -16.31 26.03
#